data_02249978c3099c53c212b6e0c7316def
#
_entry.id   02249978c3099c53c212b6e0c7316def
#
_cell.length_a   1.000
_cell.length_b   1.000
_cell.length_c   1.000
_cell.angle_alpha   90.00
_cell.angle_beta   90.00
_cell.angle_gamma   90.00
#
_symmetry.space_group_name_H-M   'P 1'
#
loop_
_entity.id
_entity.type
_entity.pdbx_description
1 polymer ?
#
loop_
_entity_poly.entity_id
_entity_poly.type
_entity_poly.pdbx_seq_one_letter_code
_entity_poly.pdbx_strand_id
1 'polypeptide(L)' 'MHKDGYYSSGEFAKKSNVSVRTIRYYDQQNILKPSLLTDEGVRFYTDSDFTRLQQILLLKYLGFTLDDIRNKIGRAHV' A
#
# COMPACT_ATOMS: atom_id res chain seq x y z
N MET A 1 3.80 -2.23 -18.53
CA MET A 1 5.23 -2.20 -18.58
C MET A 1 5.81 -2.03 -17.19
N HIS A 2 6.80 -2.79 -16.88
CA HIS A 2 7.41 -2.77 -15.56
C HIS A 2 8.50 -1.69 -15.49
N LYS A 3 8.50 -0.92 -14.42
CA LYS A 3 9.51 0.10 -14.20
C LYS A 3 10.47 -0.44 -13.15
N ASP A 4 11.75 -0.30 -13.40
CA ASP A 4 12.76 -0.85 -12.49
C ASP A 4 12.54 -0.39 -11.06
N GLY A 5 12.47 -1.36 -10.15
CA GLY A 5 12.28 -1.06 -8.74
C GLY A 5 10.87 -0.68 -8.36
N TYR A 6 9.96 -0.66 -9.32
CA TYR A 6 8.58 -0.27 -9.08
C TYR A 6 7.63 -1.31 -9.61
N TYR A 7 6.49 -1.44 -8.93
CA TYR A 7 5.41 -2.32 -9.35
C TYR A 7 4.20 -1.46 -9.69
N SER A 8 3.52 -1.80 -10.78
CA SER A 8 2.24 -1.15 -11.07
C SER A 8 1.22 -1.60 -10.03
N SER A 9 0.06 -0.94 -9.98
CA SER A 9 -0.99 -1.35 -9.05
C SER A 9 -1.37 -2.81 -9.22
N GLY A 10 -1.51 -3.26 -10.47
CA GLY A 10 -1.86 -4.64 -10.73
C GLY A 10 -0.79 -5.61 -10.29
N GLU A 11 0.47 -5.29 -10.61
CA GLU A 11 1.59 -6.14 -10.21
C GLU A 11 1.70 -6.21 -8.69
N PHE A 12 1.53 -5.06 -8.03
CA PHE A 12 1.65 -4.97 -6.59
C PHE A 12 0.53 -5.78 -5.92
N ALA A 13 -0.68 -5.65 -6.42
CA ALA A 13 -1.83 -6.38 -5.89
C ALA A 13 -1.60 -7.88 -6.03
N LYS A 14 -1.11 -8.30 -7.19
CA LYS A 14 -0.87 -9.71 -7.43
C LYS A 14 0.23 -10.25 -6.51
N LYS A 15 1.31 -9.49 -6.37
CA LYS A 15 2.41 -9.87 -5.48
C LYS A 15 1.93 -10.01 -4.05
N SER A 16 1.00 -9.16 -3.65
CA SER A 16 0.50 -9.11 -2.28
C SER A 16 -0.71 -10.01 -2.06
N ASN A 17 -1.18 -10.64 -3.12
CA ASN A 17 -2.33 -11.53 -3.06
C ASN A 17 -3.61 -10.82 -2.57
N VAL A 18 -3.79 -9.59 -3.02
CA VAL A 18 -5.01 -8.82 -2.74
C VAL A 18 -5.51 -8.24 -4.05
N SER A 19 -6.69 -7.66 -4.04
CA SER A 19 -7.24 -7.06 -5.25
C SER A 19 -6.71 -5.64 -5.43
N VAL A 20 -6.75 -5.14 -6.67
CA VAL A 20 -6.41 -3.76 -6.95
C VAL A 20 -7.35 -2.83 -6.19
N ARG A 21 -8.60 -3.24 -6.04
CA ARG A 21 -9.57 -2.46 -5.28
C ARG A 21 -9.09 -2.25 -3.84
N THR A 22 -8.54 -3.27 -3.22
CA THR A 22 -8.00 -3.17 -1.86
C THR A 22 -6.85 -2.18 -1.81
N ILE A 23 -5.96 -2.23 -2.80
CA ILE A 23 -4.82 -1.30 -2.86
C ILE A 23 -5.33 0.13 -2.95
N ARG A 24 -6.32 0.38 -3.81
CA ARG A 24 -6.87 1.72 -3.96
C ARG A 24 -7.61 2.19 -2.71
N TYR A 25 -8.27 1.27 -2.04
CA TYR A 25 -8.98 1.58 -0.82
C TYR A 25 -7.99 2.08 0.25
N TYR A 26 -6.87 1.39 0.40
CA TYR A 26 -5.88 1.81 1.39
C TYR A 26 -5.24 3.15 1.02
N ASP A 27 -5.10 3.44 -0.26
CA ASP A 27 -4.64 4.75 -0.70
C ASP A 27 -5.65 5.83 -0.29
N GLN A 28 -6.92 5.60 -0.55
CA GLN A 28 -7.97 6.55 -0.20
C GLN A 28 -8.05 6.77 1.30
N GLN A 29 -7.75 5.76 2.08
CA GLN A 29 -7.79 5.85 3.54
C GLN A 29 -6.49 6.41 4.13
N ASN A 30 -5.57 6.82 3.30
CA ASN A 30 -4.27 7.36 3.74
C ASN A 30 -3.48 6.37 4.57
N ILE A 31 -3.60 5.09 4.26
CA ILE A 31 -2.88 4.04 4.97
C ILE A 31 -1.68 3.58 4.17
N LEU A 32 -1.84 3.44 2.85
CA LEU A 32 -0.75 3.04 1.99
C LEU A 32 -0.80 3.83 0.70
N LYS A 33 0.08 4.80 0.59
CA LYS A 33 0.18 5.63 -0.61
C LYS A 33 1.22 5.05 -1.55
N PRO A 34 1.06 5.24 -2.86
CA PRO A 34 2.10 4.78 -3.78
C PRO A 34 3.37 5.58 -3.59
N SER A 35 4.51 4.95 -3.85
CA SER A 35 5.79 5.65 -3.77
C SER A 35 5.97 6.62 -4.92
N LEU A 36 5.31 6.37 -6.04
CA LEU A 36 5.39 7.25 -7.21
C LEU A 36 4.02 7.36 -7.84
N LEU A 37 3.60 8.58 -8.10
CA LEU A 37 2.36 8.87 -8.81
C LEU A 37 2.73 9.73 -9.99
N THR A 38 2.44 9.27 -11.21
CA THR A 38 2.78 10.02 -12.40
C THR A 38 1.75 11.10 -12.67
N ASP A 39 2.09 12.00 -13.58
CA ASP A 39 1.17 13.07 -13.99
C ASP A 39 -0.11 12.51 -14.59
N GLU A 40 -0.03 11.33 -15.20
CA GLU A 40 -1.19 10.68 -15.78
C GLU A 40 -2.04 9.96 -14.74
N GLY A 41 -1.61 9.95 -13.49
CA GLY A 41 -2.36 9.29 -12.44
C GLY A 41 -2.02 7.83 -12.25
N VAL A 42 -0.92 7.36 -12.84
CA VAL A 42 -0.50 5.97 -12.69
C VAL A 42 0.27 5.82 -11.37
N ARG A 43 -0.07 4.81 -10.61
CA ARG A 43 0.54 4.55 -9.31
C ARG A 43 1.58 3.47 -9.41
N PHE A 44 2.72 3.70 -8.76
CA PHE A 44 3.78 2.70 -8.67
C PHE A 44 4.17 2.48 -7.23
N TYR A 45 4.47 1.24 -6.90
CA TYR A 45 4.78 0.81 -5.53
C TYR A 45 6.17 0.17 -5.51
N THR A 46 6.77 0.11 -4.33
CA THR A 46 8.12 -0.43 -4.16
C THR A 46 8.09 -1.60 -3.20
N ASP A 47 9.25 -2.24 -3.02
CA ASP A 47 9.38 -3.31 -2.04
C ASP A 47 9.13 -2.80 -0.61
N SER A 48 9.49 -1.54 -0.34
CA SER A 48 9.17 -0.94 0.95
C SER A 48 7.66 -0.87 1.16
N ASP A 49 6.94 -0.54 0.10
CA ASP A 49 5.48 -0.51 0.17
C ASP A 49 4.93 -1.91 0.40
N PHE A 50 5.57 -2.91 -0.21
CA PHE A 50 5.15 -4.28 -0.01
C PHE A 50 5.27 -4.68 1.47
N THR A 51 6.41 -4.35 2.08
CA THR A 51 6.62 -4.64 3.50
C THR A 51 5.56 -3.94 4.34
N ARG A 52 5.27 -2.68 4.03
CA ARG A 52 4.25 -1.94 4.75
C ARG A 52 2.88 -2.59 4.59
N LEU A 53 2.56 -3.04 3.38
CA LEU A 53 1.28 -3.69 3.16
C LEU A 53 1.17 -4.98 3.96
N GLN A 54 2.25 -5.74 4.07
CA GLN A 54 2.23 -6.95 4.88
C GLN A 54 1.93 -6.63 6.34
N GLN A 55 2.47 -5.53 6.85
CA GLN A 55 2.18 -5.09 8.21
C GLN A 55 0.71 -4.72 8.37
N ILE A 56 0.17 -4.01 7.37
CA ILE A 56 -1.24 -3.62 7.39
C ILE A 56 -2.13 -4.86 7.43
N LEU A 57 -1.83 -5.83 6.57
CA LEU A 57 -2.66 -7.02 6.49
C LEU A 57 -2.60 -7.82 7.79
N LEU A 58 -1.42 -7.89 8.40
CA LEU A 58 -1.27 -8.57 9.68
C LEU A 58 -2.10 -7.89 10.76
N LEU A 59 -2.01 -6.58 10.83
CA LEU A 59 -2.75 -5.84 11.86
C LEU A 59 -4.26 -5.98 11.65
N LYS A 60 -4.71 -5.98 10.40
CA LYS A 60 -6.11 -6.20 10.10
C LYS A 60 -6.53 -7.60 10.55
N TYR A 61 -5.68 -8.58 10.28
CA TYR A 61 -5.95 -9.96 10.68
C TYR A 61 -6.09 -10.06 12.20
N LEU A 62 -5.31 -9.29 12.94
CA LEU A 62 -5.34 -9.30 14.40
C LEU A 62 -6.50 -8.50 14.99
N GLY A 63 -7.26 -7.82 14.14
CA GLY A 63 -8.45 -7.12 14.60
C GLY A 63 -8.31 -5.63 14.83
N PHE A 64 -7.18 -5.04 14.44
CA PHE A 64 -7.01 -3.60 14.59
C PHE A 64 -7.89 -2.88 13.57
N THR A 65 -8.41 -1.71 13.96
CA THR A 65 -9.18 -0.88 13.04
C THR A 65 -8.22 -0.14 12.11
N LEU A 66 -8.78 0.44 11.05
CA LEU A 66 -7.96 1.23 10.13
C LEU A 66 -7.35 2.44 10.83
N ASP A 67 -8.08 3.05 11.75
CA ASP A 67 -7.52 4.16 12.53
C ASP A 67 -6.34 3.70 13.36
N ASP A 68 -6.46 2.54 14.00
CA ASP A 68 -5.35 1.99 14.79
C ASP A 68 -4.14 1.76 13.92
N ILE A 69 -4.35 1.20 12.72
CA ILE A 69 -3.26 0.89 11.83
C ILE A 69 -2.62 2.18 11.33
N ARG A 70 -3.42 3.17 10.98
CA ARG A 70 -2.92 4.46 10.52
C ARG A 70 -2.02 5.09 11.58
N ASN A 71 -2.42 5.00 12.84
CA ASN A 71 -1.63 5.56 13.92
C ASN A 71 -0.34 4.78 14.16
N LYS A 72 -0.35 3.46 13.92
CA LYS A 72 0.84 2.65 14.18
C LYS A 72 1.87 2.77 13.08
N ILE A 73 1.45 2.82 11.82
CA ILE A 73 2.41 2.79 10.74
C ILE A 73 2.43 4.03 9.90
N GLY A 74 1.39 4.84 9.96
CA GLY A 74 1.32 6.05 9.16
C GLY A 74 2.04 7.21 9.78
N ARG A 75 2.44 7.13 11.04
CA ARG A 75 3.13 8.21 11.72
C ARG A 75 4.55 8.03 11.49
N ALA A 76 5.03 8.51 10.50
CA ALA A 76 6.35 8.30 10.14
C ALA A 76 7.30 8.78 11.10
N HIS A 77 7.03 9.72 11.86
CA HIS A 77 7.99 10.17 12.68
C HIS A 77 7.34 10.96 13.58
N VAL A 78 7.85 11.48 14.28
CA VAL A 78 7.28 12.28 15.16
C VAL A 78 8.01 13.32 15.50
#